data_e8780c43bae4679b7ece9c773c80bbe2
#
_entry.id   e8780c43bae4679b7ece9c773c80bbe2
#
_cell.length_a   1.000
_cell.length_b   1.000
_cell.length_c   1.000
_cell.angle_alpha   90.00
_cell.angle_beta   90.00
_cell.angle_gamma   90.00
#
_symmetry.space_group_name_H-M   'P 1'
#
loop_
_entity.id
_entity.type
_entity.pdbx_description
1 polymer ?
#
loop_
_entity_poly.entity_id
_entity_poly.type
_entity_poly.pdbx_seq_one_letter_code
_entity_poly.pdbx_strand_id
1 'polypeptide(L)'
;MRVIGAAQRGVYPASEFEHKQKYGLTMMVSADSGLTSYLGGVLKQLAEWLAAGNVQKLVVVIAGQDSGETLERWVFDVQTDKSIGPDQAVEKPQKEITSEIQAIIRQITASVTFLPLLEEPCTFDLLVYTDADVDVPKAWEESDPKYIASSDEVKLRSFTTKVHKVDTMVSYKADM
;
A
#
# COMPACT_ATOMS: atom_id res chain seq x y z
N MET A 1 0.06 -0.54 -8.65
CA MET A 1 -0.91 -0.04 -7.64
C MET A 1 -0.67 1.46 -7.53
N ARG A 2 -1.54 2.28 -8.08
CA ARG A 2 -1.40 3.74 -8.01
C ARG A 2 -2.08 4.20 -6.73
N VAL A 3 -1.47 5.14 -6.01
CA VAL A 3 -1.81 5.47 -4.61
C VAL A 3 -3.23 6.02 -4.48
N ILE A 4 -4.22 5.14 -4.32
CA ILE A 4 -5.63 5.51 -4.14
C ILE A 4 -5.80 6.31 -2.84
N GLY A 5 -5.11 5.93 -1.78
CA GLY A 5 -5.20 6.58 -0.47
C GLY A 5 -4.74 8.04 -0.47
N ALA A 6 -3.69 8.40 -1.23
CA ALA A 6 -3.15 9.76 -1.24
C ALA A 6 -4.15 10.80 -1.78
N ALA A 7 -4.92 10.45 -2.83
CA ALA A 7 -5.97 11.32 -3.37
C ALA A 7 -7.09 11.56 -2.35
N GLN A 8 -7.50 10.50 -1.66
CA GLN A 8 -8.63 10.55 -0.73
C GLN A 8 -8.29 11.20 0.60
N ARG A 9 -7.01 11.14 0.98
CA ARG A 9 -6.50 11.79 2.19
C ARG A 9 -6.03 13.22 1.96
N GLY A 10 -6.13 13.76 0.73
CA GLY A 10 -5.76 15.14 0.42
C GLY A 10 -4.26 15.41 0.44
N VAL A 11 -3.41 14.36 0.36
CA VAL A 11 -1.94 14.52 0.30
C VAL A 11 -1.51 15.23 -0.97
N TYR A 12 -2.27 15.09 -2.06
CA TYR A 12 -2.11 15.81 -3.32
C TYR A 12 -3.41 16.47 -3.74
N PRO A 13 -3.38 17.62 -4.44
CA PRO A 13 -4.58 18.27 -4.94
C PRO A 13 -5.42 17.37 -5.84
N ALA A 14 -6.74 17.44 -5.72
CA ALA A 14 -7.65 16.61 -6.51
C ALA A 14 -7.49 16.84 -8.03
N SER A 15 -7.04 18.04 -8.45
CA SER A 15 -6.74 18.38 -9.85
C SER A 15 -5.59 17.59 -10.46
N GLU A 16 -4.74 16.96 -9.65
CA GLU A 16 -3.63 16.13 -10.12
C GLU A 16 -4.03 14.66 -10.33
N PHE A 17 -5.32 14.36 -10.25
CA PHE A 17 -5.82 13.01 -10.44
C PHE A 17 -6.81 12.94 -11.60
N GLU A 18 -6.77 11.82 -12.31
CA GLU A 18 -7.70 11.45 -13.36
C GLU A 18 -8.47 10.18 -12.98
N HIS A 19 -9.68 10.04 -13.53
CA HIS A 19 -10.48 8.82 -13.33
C HIS A 19 -10.06 7.74 -14.31
N LYS A 20 -9.76 6.54 -13.80
CA LYS A 20 -9.49 5.36 -14.61
C LYS A 20 -10.30 4.15 -14.15
N GLN A 21 -10.77 3.38 -15.11
CA GLN A 21 -11.47 2.12 -14.83
C GLN A 21 -10.45 0.99 -14.63
N LYS A 22 -10.49 0.34 -13.46
CA LYS A 22 -9.70 -0.86 -13.18
C LYS A 22 -10.41 -1.74 -12.15
N TYR A 23 -10.33 -3.04 -12.30
CA TYR A 23 -11.02 -4.02 -11.45
C TYR A 23 -12.54 -3.77 -11.34
N GLY A 24 -13.18 -3.24 -12.38
CA GLY A 24 -14.60 -2.87 -12.34
C GLY A 24 -14.93 -1.67 -11.42
N LEU A 25 -13.95 -0.89 -11.04
CA LEU A 25 -14.08 0.32 -10.23
C LEU A 25 -13.56 1.55 -10.98
N THR A 26 -14.19 2.69 -10.74
CA THR A 26 -13.62 3.99 -11.11
C THR A 26 -12.65 4.42 -10.02
N MET A 27 -11.40 4.60 -10.39
CA MET A 27 -10.32 4.92 -9.47
C MET A 27 -9.68 6.26 -9.82
N MET A 28 -9.28 7.01 -8.78
CA MET A 28 -8.44 8.19 -8.94
C MET A 28 -6.99 7.77 -9.15
N VAL A 29 -6.38 8.23 -10.21
CA VAL A 29 -5.00 7.89 -10.58
C VAL A 29 -4.23 9.17 -10.81
N SER A 30 -3.04 9.30 -10.23
CA SER A 30 -2.22 10.51 -10.42
C SER A 30 -1.92 10.75 -11.90
N ALA A 31 -2.13 12.00 -12.33
CA ALA A 31 -1.72 12.52 -13.62
C ALA A 31 -0.31 13.14 -13.60
N ASP A 32 0.27 13.34 -12.39
CA ASP A 32 1.63 13.86 -12.25
C ASP A 32 2.67 12.86 -12.78
N SER A 33 3.49 13.30 -13.72
CA SER A 33 4.48 12.44 -14.39
C SER A 33 5.66 12.07 -13.48
N GLY A 34 6.06 12.96 -12.57
CA GLY A 34 7.15 12.72 -11.62
C GLY A 34 6.73 11.65 -10.60
N LEU A 35 5.56 11.81 -9.99
CA LEU A 35 5.00 10.83 -9.07
C LEU A 35 4.75 9.47 -9.76
N THR A 36 4.24 9.49 -10.98
CA THR A 36 3.99 8.26 -11.74
C THR A 36 5.30 7.52 -12.08
N SER A 37 6.36 8.26 -12.44
CA SER A 37 7.68 7.69 -12.71
C SER A 37 8.31 7.10 -11.44
N TYR A 38 8.28 7.84 -10.32
CA TYR A 38 8.76 7.36 -9.02
C TYR A 38 8.05 6.06 -8.61
N LEU A 39 6.72 6.07 -8.59
CA LEU A 39 5.94 4.88 -8.24
C LEU A 39 6.18 3.72 -9.21
N GLY A 40 6.41 4.01 -10.50
CA GLY A 40 6.75 3.00 -11.50
C GLY A 40 8.04 2.25 -11.16
N GLY A 41 9.07 2.99 -10.74
CA GLY A 41 10.34 2.40 -10.28
C GLY A 41 10.17 1.54 -9.02
N VAL A 42 9.48 2.08 -8.02
CA VAL A 42 9.20 1.34 -6.77
C VAL A 42 8.40 0.07 -7.03
N LEU A 43 7.34 0.16 -7.83
CA LEU A 43 6.47 -0.99 -8.13
C LEU A 43 7.17 -2.07 -8.95
N LYS A 44 8.10 -1.68 -9.83
CA LYS A 44 8.92 -2.64 -10.57
C LYS A 44 9.79 -3.46 -9.62
N GLN A 45 10.52 -2.80 -8.74
CA GLN A 45 11.37 -3.47 -7.75
C GLN A 45 10.55 -4.34 -6.79
N LEU A 46 9.41 -3.84 -6.31
CA LEU A 46 8.50 -4.59 -5.47
C LEU A 46 7.98 -5.85 -6.17
N ALA A 47 7.66 -5.79 -7.45
CA ALA A 47 7.21 -6.94 -8.23
C ALA A 47 8.30 -8.02 -8.35
N GLU A 48 9.56 -7.63 -8.52
CA GLU A 48 10.71 -8.55 -8.55
C GLU A 48 10.88 -9.26 -7.20
N TRP A 49 10.86 -8.52 -6.10
CA TRP A 49 10.96 -9.09 -4.75
C TRP A 49 9.76 -9.97 -4.37
N LEU A 50 8.54 -9.59 -4.78
CA LEU A 50 7.35 -10.43 -4.58
C LEU A 50 7.43 -11.74 -5.36
N ALA A 51 7.89 -11.70 -6.61
CA ALA A 51 8.08 -12.89 -7.43
C ALA A 51 9.13 -13.86 -6.84
N ALA A 52 10.15 -13.31 -6.19
CA ALA A 52 11.16 -14.07 -5.45
C ALA A 52 10.69 -14.54 -4.07
N GLY A 53 9.52 -14.10 -3.58
CA GLY A 53 8.99 -14.44 -2.26
C GLY A 53 9.73 -13.76 -1.10
N ASN A 54 10.38 -12.65 -1.36
CA ASN A 54 11.24 -11.94 -0.41
C ASN A 54 10.55 -10.79 0.34
N VAL A 55 9.31 -10.44 -0.01
CA VAL A 55 8.56 -9.35 0.64
C VAL A 55 7.78 -9.91 1.82
N GLN A 56 8.02 -9.34 2.99
CA GLN A 56 7.26 -9.63 4.21
C GLN A 56 6.12 -8.62 4.42
N LYS A 57 6.37 -7.34 4.09
CA LYS A 57 5.43 -6.27 4.38
C LYS A 57 5.68 -5.05 3.47
N LEU A 58 4.59 -4.43 3.02
CA LEU A 58 4.58 -3.10 2.42
C LEU A 58 3.83 -2.15 3.35
N VAL A 59 4.41 -0.99 3.62
CA VAL A 59 3.77 0.04 4.43
C VAL A 59 3.74 1.35 3.68
N VAL A 60 2.56 1.97 3.59
CA VAL A 60 2.41 3.35 3.16
C VAL A 60 2.29 4.21 4.42
N VAL A 61 3.22 5.13 4.59
CA VAL A 61 3.26 6.07 5.72
C VAL A 61 2.77 7.42 5.24
N ILE A 62 1.88 8.05 6.00
CA ILE A 62 1.49 9.46 5.82
C ILE A 62 2.03 10.23 7.01
N ALA A 63 2.80 11.26 6.74
CA ALA A 63 3.42 12.11 7.74
C ALA A 63 3.11 13.59 7.48
N GLY A 64 2.95 14.35 8.55
CA GLY A 64 2.81 15.80 8.49
C GLY A 64 4.10 16.46 8.01
N GLN A 65 3.99 17.46 7.13
CA GLN A 65 5.16 18.19 6.63
C GLN A 65 5.71 19.16 7.69
N ASP A 66 4.85 19.76 8.47
CA ASP A 66 5.22 20.75 9.48
C ASP A 66 5.68 20.08 10.78
N SER A 67 4.95 19.06 11.23
CA SER A 67 5.25 18.33 12.46
C SER A 67 6.35 17.28 12.31
N GLY A 68 6.49 16.69 11.13
CA GLY A 68 7.31 15.52 10.88
C GLY A 68 6.78 14.23 11.52
N GLU A 69 5.59 14.28 12.13
CA GLU A 69 4.98 13.14 12.81
C GLU A 69 4.33 12.16 11.82
N THR A 70 4.41 10.89 12.14
CA THR A 70 3.64 9.87 11.42
C THR A 70 2.18 9.90 11.88
N LEU A 71 1.27 10.17 10.96
CA LEU A 71 -0.16 10.31 11.21
C LEU A 71 -0.95 9.07 10.85
N GLU A 72 -0.56 8.37 9.76
CA GLU A 72 -1.19 7.13 9.31
C GLU A 72 -0.15 6.14 8.79
N ARG A 73 -0.44 4.85 9.00
CA ARG A 73 0.31 3.72 8.43
C ARG A 73 -0.66 2.71 7.85
N TRP A 74 -0.56 2.48 6.56
CA TRP A 74 -1.31 1.45 5.84
C TRP A 74 -0.39 0.26 5.64
N VAL A 75 -0.69 -0.82 6.33
CA VAL A 75 0.15 -2.01 6.38
C VAL A 75 -0.46 -3.11 5.54
N PHE A 76 0.34 -3.67 4.64
CA PHE A 76 0.02 -4.83 3.82
C PHE A 76 1.01 -5.93 4.17
N ASP A 77 0.62 -6.83 5.07
CA ASP A 77 1.42 -8.00 5.44
C ASP A 77 1.30 -9.06 4.36
N VAL A 78 2.44 -9.50 3.84
CA VAL A 78 2.53 -10.46 2.73
C VAL A 78 3.06 -11.78 3.26
N GLN A 79 2.26 -12.82 3.13
CA GLN A 79 2.67 -14.20 3.39
C GLN A 79 2.80 -14.93 2.06
N THR A 80 3.98 -15.46 1.79
CA THR A 80 4.27 -16.22 0.57
C THR A 80 4.39 -17.70 0.92
N ASP A 81 3.63 -18.55 0.25
CA ASP A 81 3.79 -19.99 0.37
C ASP A 81 4.97 -20.46 -0.50
N LYS A 82 6.12 -20.55 0.13
CA LYS A 82 7.38 -21.01 -0.53
C LYS A 82 7.40 -22.52 -0.79
N SER A 83 6.43 -23.29 -0.26
CA SER A 83 6.33 -24.74 -0.48
C SER A 83 5.68 -25.09 -1.82
N ILE A 84 4.96 -24.15 -2.41
CA ILE A 84 4.27 -24.32 -3.68
C ILE A 84 5.22 -23.93 -4.81
N GLY A 85 5.73 -24.94 -5.53
CA GLY A 85 6.47 -24.71 -6.77
C GLY A 85 5.58 -24.13 -7.87
N PRO A 86 6.17 -23.49 -8.89
CA PRO A 86 5.40 -22.84 -9.98
C PRO A 86 4.43 -23.80 -10.68
N ASP A 87 4.73 -25.09 -10.70
CA ASP A 87 3.90 -26.13 -11.33
C ASP A 87 2.84 -26.74 -10.39
N GLN A 88 2.86 -26.42 -9.10
CA GLN A 88 1.97 -26.98 -8.08
C GLN A 88 0.96 -25.95 -7.53
N ALA A 89 1.00 -24.72 -7.97
CA ALA A 89 0.10 -23.69 -7.50
C ALA A 89 -1.35 -24.05 -7.86
N VAL A 90 -2.20 -24.20 -6.84
CA VAL A 90 -3.64 -24.37 -7.03
C VAL A 90 -4.15 -23.15 -7.82
N GLU A 91 -4.76 -23.40 -8.96
CA GLU A 91 -5.30 -22.32 -9.78
C GLU A 91 -6.47 -21.64 -9.08
N LYS A 92 -6.23 -20.46 -8.52
CA LYS A 92 -7.32 -19.59 -8.08
C LYS A 92 -7.86 -18.83 -9.29
N PRO A 93 -9.19 -18.86 -9.54
CA PRO A 93 -9.77 -18.15 -10.67
C PRO A 93 -9.45 -16.65 -10.62
N GLN A 94 -9.00 -16.08 -11.73
CA GLN A 94 -8.68 -14.65 -11.83
C GLN A 94 -9.83 -13.75 -11.39
N LYS A 95 -11.07 -14.20 -11.63
CA LYS A 95 -12.28 -13.49 -11.20
C LYS A 95 -12.40 -13.35 -9.69
N GLU A 96 -12.01 -14.38 -8.94
CA GLU A 96 -12.02 -14.34 -7.47
C GLU A 96 -10.96 -13.39 -6.95
N ILE A 97 -9.73 -13.47 -7.47
CA ILE A 97 -8.64 -12.55 -7.12
C ILE A 97 -9.07 -11.09 -7.38
N THR A 98 -9.65 -10.82 -8.55
CA THR A 98 -10.14 -9.49 -8.91
C THR A 98 -11.24 -9.02 -7.95
N SER A 99 -12.17 -9.90 -7.57
CA SER A 99 -13.26 -9.59 -6.64
C SER A 99 -12.73 -9.24 -5.24
N GLU A 100 -11.74 -9.98 -4.75
CA GLU A 100 -11.12 -9.70 -3.45
C GLU A 100 -10.35 -8.37 -3.46
N ILE A 101 -9.57 -8.10 -4.51
CA ILE A 101 -8.89 -6.81 -4.70
C ILE A 101 -9.91 -5.66 -4.76
N GLN A 102 -11.01 -5.84 -5.48
CA GLN A 102 -12.09 -4.87 -5.55
C GLN A 102 -12.69 -4.58 -4.16
N ALA A 103 -12.89 -5.62 -3.34
CA ALA A 103 -13.43 -5.48 -1.99
C ALA A 103 -12.49 -4.67 -1.08
N ILE A 104 -11.18 -4.89 -1.17
CA ILE A 104 -10.19 -4.11 -0.41
C ILE A 104 -10.16 -2.66 -0.85
N ILE A 105 -10.14 -2.40 -2.16
CA ILE A 105 -10.15 -1.04 -2.69
C ILE A 105 -11.38 -0.27 -2.20
N ARG A 106 -12.56 -0.90 -2.23
CA ARG A 106 -13.79 -0.30 -1.69
C ARG A 106 -13.66 0.00 -0.20
N GLN A 107 -13.05 -0.89 0.56
CA GLN A 107 -12.87 -0.72 2.00
C GLN A 107 -11.87 0.41 2.31
N ILE A 108 -10.74 0.49 1.57
CA ILE A 108 -9.80 1.61 1.67
C ILE A 108 -10.51 2.93 1.34
N THR A 109 -11.33 2.94 0.29
CA THR A 109 -12.10 4.13 -0.08
C THR A 109 -13.10 4.54 1.01
N ALA A 110 -13.79 3.56 1.60
CA ALA A 110 -14.75 3.82 2.67
C ALA A 110 -14.08 4.24 3.99
N SER A 111 -12.83 3.89 4.23
CA SER A 111 -12.13 4.20 5.49
C SER A 111 -12.01 5.69 5.77
N VAL A 112 -12.04 6.53 4.75
CA VAL A 112 -12.03 8.00 4.92
C VAL A 112 -13.17 8.51 5.81
N THR A 113 -14.24 7.74 5.97
CA THR A 113 -15.39 8.12 6.80
C THR A 113 -15.13 8.00 8.31
N PHE A 114 -14.13 7.24 8.72
CA PHE A 114 -13.79 7.05 10.14
C PHE A 114 -12.37 7.50 10.50
N LEU A 115 -11.50 7.70 9.52
CA LEU A 115 -10.16 8.22 9.78
C LEU A 115 -10.24 9.72 10.13
N PRO A 116 -9.42 10.20 11.09
CA PRO A 116 -9.32 11.61 11.41
C PRO A 116 -8.97 12.46 10.19
N LEU A 117 -9.37 13.73 10.20
CA LEU A 117 -8.93 14.68 9.17
C LEU A 117 -7.43 14.96 9.34
N LEU A 118 -6.73 15.11 8.23
CA LEU A 118 -5.35 15.56 8.24
C LEU A 118 -5.37 17.10 8.27
N GLU A 119 -4.94 17.68 9.40
CA GLU A 119 -5.06 19.14 9.65
C GLU A 119 -3.90 19.95 9.10
N GLU A 120 -2.82 19.29 8.67
CA GLU A 120 -1.64 19.92 8.08
C GLU A 120 -1.33 19.32 6.69
N PRO A 121 -0.53 20.02 5.86
CA PRO A 121 0.02 19.44 4.64
C PRO A 121 0.78 18.15 4.95
N CYS A 122 0.54 17.10 4.17
CA CYS A 122 1.12 15.79 4.39
C CYS A 122 1.97 15.35 3.20
N THR A 123 2.90 14.44 3.48
CA THR A 123 3.64 13.67 2.50
C THR A 123 3.43 12.18 2.74
N PHE A 124 3.85 11.33 1.80
CA PHE A 124 3.84 9.90 2.00
C PHE A 124 5.18 9.26 1.68
N ASP A 125 5.48 8.18 2.39
CA ASP A 125 6.61 7.30 2.14
C ASP A 125 6.16 5.86 1.95
N LEU A 126 6.97 5.08 1.23
CA LEU A 126 6.77 3.65 1.03
C LEU A 126 7.91 2.89 1.69
N LEU A 127 7.57 2.06 2.68
CA LEU A 127 8.51 1.17 3.35
C LEU A 127 8.24 -0.27 2.89
N VAL A 128 9.30 -0.97 2.50
CA VAL A 128 9.23 -2.39 2.14
C VAL A 128 10.09 -3.18 3.10
N TYR A 129 9.50 -4.15 3.77
CA TYR A 129 10.20 -5.10 4.61
C TYR A 129 10.50 -6.36 3.81
N THR A 130 11.76 -6.70 3.70
CA THR A 130 12.25 -7.87 2.98
C THR A 130 12.93 -8.86 3.91
N ASP A 131 13.25 -10.04 3.41
CA ASP A 131 14.15 -10.96 4.09
C ASP A 131 15.56 -10.33 4.20
N ALA A 132 16.33 -10.68 5.23
CA ALA A 132 17.57 -9.99 5.59
C ALA A 132 18.73 -10.20 4.57
N ASP A 133 18.62 -11.21 3.73
CA ASP A 133 19.63 -11.61 2.74
C ASP A 133 19.34 -11.10 1.32
N VAL A 134 18.34 -10.20 1.19
CA VAL A 134 17.93 -9.63 -0.10
C VAL A 134 18.91 -8.53 -0.52
N ASP A 135 19.34 -8.60 -1.77
CA ASP A 135 20.15 -7.55 -2.38
C ASP A 135 19.28 -6.31 -2.63
N VAL A 136 19.66 -5.19 -1.99
CA VAL A 136 18.91 -3.94 -2.05
C VAL A 136 19.60 -2.99 -3.01
N PRO A 137 18.91 -2.52 -4.08
CA PRO A 137 19.49 -1.56 -5.02
C PRO A 137 19.89 -0.25 -4.33
N LYS A 138 20.95 0.40 -4.82
CA LYS A 138 21.51 1.66 -4.26
C LYS A 138 20.53 2.84 -4.19
N ALA A 139 19.42 2.76 -4.95
CA ALA A 139 18.36 3.77 -4.91
C ALA A 139 17.41 3.64 -3.72
N TRP A 140 17.57 2.58 -2.93
CA TRP A 140 16.80 2.33 -1.71
C TRP A 140 17.68 2.58 -0.49
N GLU A 141 17.12 3.18 0.53
CA GLU A 141 17.80 3.48 1.79
C GLU A 141 17.10 2.75 2.94
N GLU A 142 17.87 2.40 3.96
CA GLU A 142 17.30 1.92 5.21
C GLU A 142 16.54 3.05 5.90
N SER A 143 15.37 2.72 6.43
CA SER A 143 14.51 3.66 7.17
C SER A 143 14.04 3.04 8.46
N ASP A 144 13.76 3.89 9.44
CA ASP A 144 13.08 3.46 10.65
C ASP A 144 11.61 3.05 10.33
N PRO A 145 10.95 2.30 11.23
CA PRO A 145 9.61 1.78 11.00
C PRO A 145 8.50 2.84 10.94
N LYS A 146 8.78 4.09 11.30
CA LYS A 146 7.81 5.20 11.34
C LYS A 146 6.54 4.84 12.14
N TYR A 147 6.71 4.31 13.35
CA TYR A 147 5.58 4.00 14.23
C TYR A 147 4.88 5.26 14.71
N ILE A 148 3.58 5.12 14.97
CA ILE A 148 2.75 6.17 15.59
C ILE A 148 2.78 5.98 17.10
N ALA A 149 3.08 7.04 17.86
CA ALA A 149 3.26 6.97 19.32
C ALA A 149 1.98 6.59 20.07
N SER A 150 0.81 7.07 19.60
CA SER A 150 -0.51 6.72 20.16
C SER A 150 -1.42 6.45 18.98
N SER A 151 -1.66 5.18 18.67
CA SER A 151 -2.44 4.80 17.49
C SER A 151 -3.61 3.91 17.83
N ASP A 152 -4.70 4.16 17.12
CA ASP A 152 -5.76 3.17 16.93
C ASP A 152 -5.50 2.38 15.64
N GLU A 153 -6.02 1.16 15.60
CA GLU A 153 -5.81 0.24 14.49
C GLU A 153 -7.14 -0.34 14.00
N VAL A 154 -7.29 -0.40 12.69
CA VAL A 154 -8.43 -1.04 12.05
C VAL A 154 -7.94 -2.07 11.04
N LYS A 155 -8.33 -3.33 11.26
CA LYS A 155 -8.10 -4.40 10.29
C LYS A 155 -9.07 -4.26 9.13
N LEU A 156 -8.53 -4.33 7.92
CA LEU A 156 -9.27 -4.39 6.69
C LEU A 156 -9.35 -5.83 6.18
N ARG A 157 -9.99 -6.02 5.03
CA ARG A 157 -10.07 -7.34 4.41
C ARG A 157 -8.71 -7.82 3.93
N SER A 158 -8.52 -9.12 3.90
CA SER A 158 -7.40 -9.77 3.25
C SER A 158 -7.77 -10.22 1.84
N PHE A 159 -6.77 -10.50 1.03
CA PHE A 159 -6.95 -11.21 -0.23
C PHE A 159 -5.84 -12.25 -0.43
N THR A 160 -6.13 -13.23 -1.26
CA THR A 160 -5.19 -14.29 -1.61
C THR A 160 -5.02 -14.36 -3.11
N THR A 161 -3.79 -14.67 -3.53
CA THR A 161 -3.46 -15.09 -4.90
C THR A 161 -3.16 -16.59 -4.92
N LYS A 162 -2.51 -17.08 -5.96
CA LYS A 162 -2.05 -18.47 -6.04
C LYS A 162 -1.02 -18.82 -4.95
N VAL A 163 -0.14 -17.89 -4.62
CA VAL A 163 1.02 -18.11 -3.74
C VAL A 163 1.15 -17.08 -2.62
N HIS A 164 0.35 -16.00 -2.63
CA HIS A 164 0.42 -14.95 -1.63
C HIS A 164 -0.90 -14.81 -0.88
N LYS A 165 -0.79 -14.52 0.42
CA LYS A 165 -1.87 -13.97 1.23
C LYS A 165 -1.45 -12.57 1.68
N VAL A 166 -2.35 -11.60 1.54
CA VAL A 166 -2.12 -10.23 1.95
C VAL A 166 -3.17 -9.82 2.97
N ASP A 167 -2.73 -9.56 4.19
CA ASP A 167 -3.56 -8.99 5.26
C ASP A 167 -3.35 -7.48 5.30
N THR A 168 -4.43 -6.72 5.42
CA THR A 168 -4.40 -5.26 5.34
C THR A 168 -4.88 -4.65 6.65
N MET A 169 -4.18 -3.60 7.10
CA MET A 169 -4.49 -2.86 8.32
C MET A 169 -4.16 -1.38 8.12
N VAL A 170 -4.90 -0.50 8.77
CA VAL A 170 -4.54 0.91 8.91
C VAL A 170 -4.39 1.24 10.39
N SER A 171 -3.26 1.87 10.75
CA SER A 171 -3.03 2.51 12.03
C SER A 171 -3.06 4.02 11.84
N TYR A 172 -3.67 4.74 12.75
CA TYR A 172 -3.77 6.19 12.69
C TYR A 172 -3.62 6.81 14.08
N LYS A 173 -3.18 8.06 14.14
CA LYS A 173 -3.01 8.80 15.39
C LYS A 173 -4.39 9.01 16.04
N ALA A 174 -4.54 8.55 17.30
CA ALA A 174 -5.83 8.55 17.98
C ALA A 174 -6.27 9.96 18.45
N ASP A 175 -5.29 10.80 18.78
CA ASP A 175 -5.52 12.17 19.28
C ASP A 175 -5.00 13.17 18.23
N MET A 176 -5.87 13.58 17.33
CA MET A 176 -5.65 14.73 16.45
C MET A 176 -6.66 15.79 16.71
#